data_8cac9bf2b7a7d1945e7ac604d9e8aa4e
#
_entry.id   8cac9bf2b7a7d1945e7ac604d9e8aa4e
#
_cell.length_a   1.000
_cell.length_b   1.000
_cell.length_c   1.000
_cell.angle_alpha   90.00
_cell.angle_beta   90.00
_cell.angle_gamma   90.00
#
_symmetry.space_group_name_H-M   'P 1'
#
loop_
_entity.id
_entity.type
_entity.pdbx_description
1 polymer ?
#
loop_
_entity_poly.entity_id
_entity_poly.type
_entity_poly.pdbx_seq_one_letter_code
_entity_poly.pdbx_strand_id
1 'polypeptide(L)'
;MKISLGPIHYYWSKENIEQFYRRAEHWPVDIVYLGETVCAKRRALRSADWLDIAARLTDAGKEVVLSTLALLEAHSDLLQLERICANAHYLVEANDMAAVHLLAGRGPFVIGPHINVYNAETLSLLADLGARRWVPPVELSATTIAMLQDTRPETLETEVFAYGYLPLSFSARCFTARADNVGKDACELRCISDPEGRVLFTQEQERLFTINGIQLQSGIPCNLLNETVAMSEMGIDIVRISPQLADTESVIRAFHAMLNGEISPPVEYGSPACNGYWYGKPGMQFSPVPGH
;
A
#
# COMPACT_ATOMS: atom_id res chain seq x y z
N MET A 1 7.85 12.61 11.28
CA MET A 1 7.35 11.44 10.53
C MET A 1 6.57 11.95 9.32
N LYS A 2 6.79 11.38 8.11
CA LYS A 2 6.12 11.76 6.85
C LYS A 2 4.83 10.98 6.65
N ILE A 3 3.96 11.46 5.76
CA ILE A 3 2.76 10.74 5.32
C ILE A 3 2.92 10.33 3.86
N SER A 4 2.70 9.06 3.55
CA SER A 4 2.62 8.57 2.19
C SER A 4 1.20 8.15 1.81
N LEU A 5 0.83 8.44 0.56
CA LEU A 5 -0.35 7.90 -0.09
C LEU A 5 0.09 6.68 -0.89
N GLY A 6 -0.32 5.49 -0.47
CA GLY A 6 -0.01 4.23 -1.14
C GLY A 6 -0.63 4.14 -2.54
N PRO A 7 -0.29 3.11 -3.33
CA PRO A 7 -0.90 2.90 -4.63
C PRO A 7 -2.39 2.57 -4.49
N ILE A 8 -3.19 2.92 -5.51
CA ILE A 8 -4.60 2.53 -5.57
C ILE A 8 -4.66 1.02 -5.84
N HIS A 9 -5.19 0.26 -4.89
CA HIS A 9 -5.35 -1.19 -5.04
C HIS A 9 -6.59 -1.57 -5.87
N TYR A 10 -7.58 -0.69 -6.00
CA TYR A 10 -8.85 -0.96 -6.65
C TYR A 10 -8.82 -0.65 -8.13
N TYR A 11 -9.75 -1.23 -8.87
CA TYR A 11 -9.89 -0.92 -10.29
C TYR A 11 -10.92 0.19 -10.48
N TRP A 12 -10.43 1.42 -10.53
CA TRP A 12 -11.25 2.61 -10.79
C TRP A 12 -11.23 2.99 -12.26
N SER A 13 -12.25 3.76 -12.69
CA SER A 13 -12.24 4.35 -14.02
C SER A 13 -11.11 5.38 -14.15
N LYS A 14 -10.73 5.67 -15.39
CA LYS A 14 -9.71 6.70 -15.69
C LYS A 14 -10.08 8.04 -15.04
N GLU A 15 -11.35 8.43 -15.16
CA GLU A 15 -11.86 9.69 -14.63
C GLU A 15 -11.70 9.75 -13.11
N ASN A 16 -12.04 8.67 -12.40
CA ASN A 16 -11.91 8.60 -10.94
C ASN A 16 -10.45 8.70 -10.50
N ILE A 17 -9.54 8.01 -11.20
CA ILE A 17 -8.09 8.06 -10.90
C ILE A 17 -7.57 9.49 -11.12
N GLU A 18 -7.89 10.11 -12.25
CA GLU A 18 -7.44 11.47 -12.55
C GLU A 18 -7.97 12.50 -11.56
N GLN A 19 -9.25 12.42 -11.19
CA GLN A 19 -9.87 13.30 -10.19
C GLN A 19 -9.26 13.09 -8.80
N PHE A 20 -9.00 11.85 -8.42
CA PHE A 20 -8.39 11.51 -7.15
C PHE A 20 -7.01 12.15 -7.01
N TYR A 21 -6.12 11.95 -7.99
CA TYR A 21 -4.77 12.51 -7.93
C TYR A 21 -4.74 14.04 -8.09
N ARG A 22 -5.67 14.66 -8.83
CA ARG A 22 -5.82 16.13 -8.85
C ARG A 22 -6.14 16.70 -7.45
N ARG A 23 -6.97 16.01 -6.67
CA ARG A 23 -7.23 16.40 -5.28
C ARG A 23 -6.00 16.17 -4.41
N ALA A 24 -5.30 15.04 -4.61
CA ALA A 24 -4.11 14.68 -3.86
C ALA A 24 -2.96 15.68 -4.02
N GLU A 25 -2.89 16.43 -5.12
CA GLU A 25 -1.94 17.54 -5.30
C GLU A 25 -1.98 18.56 -4.14
N HIS A 26 -3.16 18.72 -3.51
CA HIS A 26 -3.41 19.69 -2.44
C HIS A 26 -3.50 19.08 -1.03
N TRP A 27 -3.36 17.75 -0.90
CA TRP A 27 -3.41 17.09 0.40
C TRP A 27 -2.07 17.19 1.14
N PRO A 28 -2.08 17.17 2.48
CA PRO A 28 -0.86 17.21 3.28
C PRO A 28 -0.19 15.82 3.31
N VAL A 29 0.23 15.34 2.14
CA VAL A 29 1.04 14.13 1.97
C VAL A 29 2.41 14.51 1.41
N ASP A 30 3.45 13.79 1.82
CA ASP A 30 4.82 14.02 1.38
C ASP A 30 5.17 13.15 0.17
N ILE A 31 4.62 11.93 0.13
CA ILE A 31 4.99 10.88 -0.83
C ILE A 31 3.72 10.31 -1.46
N VAL A 32 3.76 10.06 -2.77
CA VAL A 32 2.63 9.44 -3.50
C VAL A 32 3.13 8.28 -4.35
N TYR A 33 2.52 7.11 -4.14
CA TYR A 33 2.79 5.90 -4.90
C TYR A 33 1.82 5.80 -6.09
N LEU A 34 2.36 5.53 -7.27
CA LEU A 34 1.60 5.45 -8.52
C LEU A 34 1.82 4.12 -9.22
N GLY A 35 0.79 3.56 -9.80
CA GLY A 35 0.88 2.36 -10.63
C GLY A 35 -0.11 1.27 -10.21
N GLU A 36 -0.21 0.24 -11.05
CA GLU A 36 -1.04 -0.94 -10.78
C GLU A 36 -0.21 -1.97 -10.02
N THR A 37 -0.69 -2.38 -8.86
CA THR A 37 -0.01 -3.36 -8.00
C THR A 37 -0.72 -4.70 -7.94
N VAL A 38 -2.01 -4.74 -8.32
CA VAL A 38 -2.85 -5.91 -8.11
C VAL A 38 -2.95 -6.79 -9.35
N CYS A 39 -3.36 -6.26 -10.50
CA CYS A 39 -3.65 -7.10 -11.65
C CYS A 39 -3.20 -6.48 -12.98
N ALA A 40 -2.29 -7.16 -13.70
CA ALA A 40 -1.74 -6.71 -14.98
C ALA A 40 -2.80 -6.47 -16.09
N LYS A 41 -4.00 -7.06 -15.95
CA LYS A 41 -5.10 -6.84 -16.90
C LYS A 41 -5.77 -5.47 -16.74
N ARG A 42 -5.64 -4.82 -15.57
CA ARG A 42 -6.20 -3.50 -15.29
C ARG A 42 -5.39 -2.43 -16.02
N ARG A 43 -6.01 -1.79 -17.00
CA ARG A 43 -5.36 -0.81 -17.88
C ARG A 43 -6.23 0.45 -18.02
N ALA A 44 -6.73 0.98 -16.91
CA ALA A 44 -7.49 2.24 -16.90
C ALA A 44 -6.65 3.40 -17.42
N LEU A 45 -5.35 3.42 -17.10
CA LEU A 45 -4.38 4.41 -17.55
C LEU A 45 -3.28 3.76 -18.38
N ARG A 46 -2.76 4.51 -19.36
CA ARG A 46 -1.56 4.17 -20.11
C ARG A 46 -0.32 4.66 -19.37
N SER A 47 0.86 4.17 -19.72
CA SER A 47 2.11 4.63 -19.11
C SER A 47 2.31 6.15 -19.20
N ALA A 48 1.93 6.78 -20.32
CA ALA A 48 1.99 8.23 -20.46
C ALA A 48 1.07 8.96 -19.47
N ASP A 49 -0.17 8.46 -19.27
CA ASP A 49 -1.12 9.06 -18.32
C ASP A 49 -0.56 9.01 -16.88
N TRP A 50 0.11 7.90 -16.50
CA TRP A 50 0.79 7.76 -15.20
C TRP A 50 1.95 8.76 -15.03
N LEU A 51 2.76 8.97 -16.09
CA LEU A 51 3.86 9.93 -16.06
C LEU A 51 3.37 11.38 -16.00
N ASP A 52 2.25 11.71 -16.65
CA ASP A 52 1.62 13.02 -16.56
C ASP A 52 1.11 13.31 -15.13
N ILE A 53 0.52 12.30 -14.47
CA ILE A 53 0.13 12.40 -13.06
C ILE A 53 1.37 12.57 -12.17
N ALA A 54 2.43 11.80 -12.42
CA ALA A 54 3.68 11.88 -11.69
C ALA A 54 4.32 13.27 -11.77
N ALA A 55 4.36 13.86 -12.98
CA ALA A 55 4.90 15.21 -13.18
C ALA A 55 4.11 16.25 -12.37
N ARG A 56 2.76 16.24 -12.44
CA ARG A 56 1.93 17.19 -11.67
C ARG A 56 2.11 17.07 -10.17
N LEU A 57 2.20 15.85 -9.64
CA LEU A 57 2.43 15.63 -8.22
C LEU A 57 3.83 16.11 -7.79
N THR A 58 4.83 15.91 -8.65
CA THR A 58 6.18 16.44 -8.43
C THR A 58 6.20 17.97 -8.43
N ASP A 59 5.50 18.61 -9.37
CA ASP A 59 5.33 20.06 -9.43
C ASP A 59 4.59 20.61 -8.20
N ALA A 60 3.69 19.80 -7.62
CA ALA A 60 3.03 20.09 -6.34
C ALA A 60 3.91 19.82 -5.10
N GLY A 61 5.20 19.47 -5.28
CA GLY A 61 6.17 19.26 -4.22
C GLY A 61 6.13 17.88 -3.56
N LYS A 62 5.49 16.88 -4.18
CA LYS A 62 5.42 15.51 -3.66
C LYS A 62 6.59 14.66 -4.16
N GLU A 63 7.13 13.78 -3.32
CA GLU A 63 7.97 12.67 -3.77
C GLU A 63 7.07 11.64 -4.46
N VAL A 64 7.41 11.24 -5.69
CA VAL A 64 6.65 10.25 -6.45
C VAL A 64 7.43 8.93 -6.49
N VAL A 65 6.73 7.83 -6.25
CA VAL A 65 7.26 6.45 -6.33
C VAL A 65 6.40 5.65 -7.31
N LEU A 66 7.01 4.96 -8.26
CA LEU A 66 6.31 4.07 -9.18
C LEU A 66 6.22 2.66 -8.59
N SER A 67 5.01 2.16 -8.38
CA SER A 67 4.78 0.82 -7.83
C SER A 67 4.75 -0.24 -8.92
N THR A 68 5.28 -1.44 -8.61
CA THR A 68 5.25 -2.60 -9.50
C THR A 68 4.17 -3.60 -9.05
N LEU A 69 3.82 -4.54 -9.93
CA LEU A 69 2.88 -5.62 -9.60
C LEU A 69 3.42 -6.51 -8.46
N ALA A 70 2.52 -6.93 -7.59
CA ALA A 70 2.83 -7.90 -6.52
C ALA A 70 2.93 -9.35 -7.05
N LEU A 71 2.34 -9.64 -8.20
CA LEU A 71 2.37 -10.96 -8.83
C LEU A 71 2.56 -10.82 -10.35
N LEU A 72 3.62 -11.41 -10.87
CA LEU A 72 3.95 -11.47 -12.30
C LEU A 72 3.60 -12.86 -12.83
N GLU A 73 2.75 -12.94 -13.86
CA GLU A 73 2.26 -14.22 -14.38
C GLU A 73 2.63 -14.48 -15.84
N ALA A 74 2.85 -13.41 -16.61
CA ALA A 74 3.07 -13.49 -18.03
C ALA A 74 4.35 -12.76 -18.46
N HIS A 75 4.89 -13.17 -19.60
CA HIS A 75 6.04 -12.48 -20.19
C HIS A 75 5.77 -10.99 -20.46
N SER A 76 4.53 -10.64 -20.83
CA SER A 76 4.12 -9.24 -20.99
C SER A 76 4.26 -8.41 -19.70
N ASP A 77 4.08 -9.04 -18.55
CA ASP A 77 4.18 -8.38 -17.25
C ASP A 77 5.64 -8.08 -16.93
N LEU A 78 6.55 -9.00 -17.28
CA LEU A 78 8.00 -8.79 -17.17
C LEU A 78 8.48 -7.65 -18.07
N LEU A 79 8.00 -7.56 -19.32
CA LEU A 79 8.33 -6.45 -20.23
C LEU A 79 7.83 -5.09 -19.69
N GLN A 80 6.69 -5.09 -19.03
CA GLN A 80 6.18 -3.86 -18.38
C GLN A 80 7.03 -3.52 -17.16
N LEU A 81 7.39 -4.50 -16.34
CA LEU A 81 8.28 -4.32 -15.19
C LEU A 81 9.62 -3.72 -15.62
N GLU A 82 10.26 -4.27 -16.65
CA GLU A 82 11.52 -3.75 -17.20
C GLU A 82 11.43 -2.26 -17.56
N ARG A 83 10.31 -1.84 -18.19
CA ARG A 83 10.07 -0.43 -18.54
C ARG A 83 9.93 0.47 -17.31
N ILE A 84 9.23 0.00 -16.27
CA ILE A 84 9.09 0.74 -15.01
C ILE A 84 10.46 0.85 -14.33
N CYS A 85 11.20 -0.23 -14.22
CA CYS A 85 12.52 -0.25 -13.58
C CYS A 85 13.61 0.50 -14.37
N ALA A 86 13.42 0.69 -15.67
CA ALA A 86 14.33 1.47 -16.51
C ALA A 86 14.10 3.00 -16.41
N ASN A 87 13.06 3.45 -15.70
CA ASN A 87 12.85 4.87 -15.49
C ASN A 87 14.00 5.48 -14.68
N ALA A 88 14.43 6.68 -15.04
CA ALA A 88 15.57 7.36 -14.41
C ALA A 88 15.15 8.51 -13.47
N HIS A 89 13.87 8.78 -13.32
CA HIS A 89 13.38 9.99 -12.65
C HIS A 89 12.73 9.75 -11.30
N TYR A 90 12.04 8.62 -11.15
CA TYR A 90 11.24 8.30 -9.97
C TYR A 90 11.78 7.05 -9.26
N LEU A 91 11.69 7.02 -7.95
CA LEU A 91 11.91 5.78 -7.19
C LEU A 91 10.93 4.70 -7.66
N VAL A 92 11.33 3.44 -7.56
CA VAL A 92 10.47 2.31 -7.88
C VAL A 92 10.24 1.49 -6.61
N GLU A 93 9.00 1.17 -6.33
CA GLU A 93 8.60 0.20 -5.31
C GLU A 93 8.60 -1.19 -5.93
N ALA A 94 9.52 -2.03 -5.46
CA ALA A 94 9.62 -3.42 -5.83
C ALA A 94 8.64 -4.26 -5.00
N ASN A 95 7.63 -4.83 -5.63
CA ASN A 95 6.65 -5.73 -5.00
C ASN A 95 6.86 -7.21 -5.35
N ASP A 96 7.84 -7.51 -6.22
CA ASP A 96 8.28 -8.85 -6.61
C ASP A 96 9.81 -8.88 -6.70
N MET A 97 10.41 -10.05 -6.45
CA MET A 97 11.87 -10.20 -6.49
C MET A 97 12.48 -9.96 -7.88
N ALA A 98 11.70 -10.10 -8.96
CA ALA A 98 12.18 -9.73 -10.30
C ALA A 98 12.41 -8.21 -10.40
N ALA A 99 11.60 -7.39 -9.72
CA ALA A 99 11.83 -5.94 -9.62
C ALA A 99 13.12 -5.64 -8.84
N VAL A 100 13.33 -6.31 -7.70
CA VAL A 100 14.57 -6.18 -6.92
C VAL A 100 15.79 -6.54 -7.78
N HIS A 101 15.73 -7.63 -8.54
CA HIS A 101 16.81 -8.06 -9.44
C HIS A 101 17.12 -6.98 -10.50
N LEU A 102 16.10 -6.37 -11.09
CA LEU A 102 16.27 -5.35 -12.11
C LEU A 102 16.81 -4.02 -11.56
N LEU A 103 16.52 -3.69 -10.30
CA LEU A 103 16.89 -2.43 -9.65
C LEU A 103 18.25 -2.51 -8.94
N ALA A 104 18.66 -3.70 -8.52
CA ALA A 104 19.89 -3.92 -7.79
C ALA A 104 21.12 -3.34 -8.53
N GLY A 105 21.86 -2.47 -7.82
CA GLY A 105 23.05 -1.81 -8.35
C GLY A 105 22.80 -0.72 -9.42
N ARG A 106 21.55 -0.39 -9.71
CA ARG A 106 21.19 0.66 -10.69
C ARG A 106 20.78 1.99 -10.04
N GLY A 107 20.43 1.98 -8.79
CA GLY A 107 20.01 3.14 -8.03
C GLY A 107 19.15 2.76 -6.83
N PRO A 108 18.70 3.75 -6.06
CA PRO A 108 17.86 3.49 -4.88
C PRO A 108 16.46 3.01 -5.31
N PHE A 109 15.88 2.12 -4.46
CA PHE A 109 14.52 1.60 -4.65
C PHE A 109 13.81 1.41 -3.30
N VAL A 110 12.51 1.17 -3.34
CA VAL A 110 11.66 0.87 -2.18
C VAL A 110 11.36 -0.63 -2.15
N ILE A 111 11.56 -1.27 -1.01
CA ILE A 111 11.09 -2.64 -0.76
C ILE A 111 9.60 -2.54 -0.42
N GLY A 112 8.74 -3.02 -1.30
CA GLY A 112 7.30 -3.01 -1.10
C GLY A 112 6.82 -4.07 -0.09
N PRO A 113 5.59 -3.94 0.43
CA PRO A 113 5.05 -4.79 1.49
C PRO A 113 4.85 -6.26 1.07
N HIS A 114 4.99 -6.56 -0.22
CA HIS A 114 4.83 -7.91 -0.78
C HIS A 114 6.16 -8.68 -0.90
N ILE A 115 7.28 -8.05 -0.56
CA ILE A 115 8.56 -8.72 -0.38
C ILE A 115 8.64 -9.21 1.07
N ASN A 116 8.83 -10.51 1.26
CA ASN A 116 8.83 -11.17 2.57
C ASN A 116 10.11 -10.84 3.36
N VAL A 117 10.10 -9.73 4.10
CA VAL A 117 11.19 -9.31 4.99
C VAL A 117 10.74 -9.44 6.44
N TYR A 118 11.18 -10.51 7.10
CA TYR A 118 10.83 -10.87 8.48
C TYR A 118 12.02 -10.93 9.42
N ASN A 119 13.24 -10.69 8.93
CA ASN A 119 14.47 -10.78 9.70
C ASN A 119 15.51 -9.77 9.24
N ALA A 120 16.48 -9.50 10.10
CA ALA A 120 17.52 -8.49 9.90
C ALA A 120 18.46 -8.85 8.73
N GLU A 121 18.74 -10.12 8.52
CA GLU A 121 19.64 -10.59 7.46
C GLU A 121 19.04 -10.31 6.07
N THR A 122 17.75 -10.58 5.88
CA THR A 122 17.05 -10.25 4.63
C THR A 122 16.98 -8.75 4.42
N LEU A 123 16.71 -7.98 5.49
CA LEU A 123 16.65 -6.52 5.42
C LEU A 123 18.01 -5.92 5.03
N SER A 124 19.10 -6.39 5.66
CA SER A 124 20.47 -5.97 5.35
C SER A 124 20.86 -6.33 3.91
N LEU A 125 20.56 -7.54 3.46
CA LEU A 125 20.82 -7.95 2.08
C LEU A 125 20.15 -7.03 1.06
N LEU A 126 18.88 -6.66 1.28
CA LEU A 126 18.16 -5.77 0.38
C LEU A 126 18.68 -4.33 0.43
N ALA A 127 19.13 -3.86 1.60
CA ALA A 127 19.80 -2.58 1.74
C ALA A 127 21.12 -2.56 0.97
N ASP A 128 21.93 -3.63 1.05
CA ASP A 128 23.18 -3.78 0.29
C ASP A 128 22.93 -3.79 -1.24
N LEU A 129 21.76 -4.26 -1.68
CA LEU A 129 21.35 -4.20 -3.09
C LEU A 129 20.89 -2.80 -3.53
N GLY A 130 20.80 -1.83 -2.61
CA GLY A 130 20.46 -0.44 -2.89
C GLY A 130 19.07 -0.01 -2.42
N ALA A 131 18.38 -0.80 -1.60
CA ALA A 131 17.12 -0.36 -1.02
C ALA A 131 17.31 0.88 -0.14
N ARG A 132 16.45 1.88 -0.31
CA ARG A 132 16.42 3.12 0.48
C ARG A 132 15.27 3.16 1.47
N ARG A 133 14.22 2.41 1.21
CA ARG A 133 13.01 2.37 2.04
C ARG A 133 12.48 0.96 2.10
N TRP A 134 11.98 0.58 3.25
CA TRP A 134 11.34 -0.69 3.51
C TRP A 134 9.92 -0.48 4.00
N VAL A 135 8.97 -1.16 3.36
CA VAL A 135 7.58 -1.25 3.82
C VAL A 135 7.39 -2.64 4.43
N PRO A 136 7.28 -2.75 5.76
CA PRO A 136 7.04 -4.03 6.43
C PRO A 136 5.81 -4.76 5.87
N PRO A 137 5.84 -6.09 5.76
CA PRO A 137 4.63 -6.89 5.61
C PRO A 137 3.61 -6.53 6.69
N VAL A 138 2.34 -6.42 6.31
CA VAL A 138 1.27 -5.87 7.19
C VAL A 138 1.01 -6.68 8.45
N GLU A 139 1.43 -7.96 8.47
CA GLU A 139 1.28 -8.86 9.61
C GLU A 139 2.40 -8.74 10.67
N LEU A 140 3.42 -7.93 10.44
CA LEU A 140 4.45 -7.72 11.45
C LEU A 140 3.92 -6.89 12.63
N SER A 141 4.19 -7.38 13.85
CA SER A 141 3.85 -6.65 15.07
C SER A 141 4.80 -5.49 15.34
N ALA A 142 4.33 -4.51 16.13
CA ALA A 142 5.16 -3.40 16.60
C ALA A 142 6.46 -3.90 17.25
N THR A 143 6.39 -4.95 18.05
CA THR A 143 7.56 -5.55 18.71
C THR A 143 8.57 -6.08 17.69
N THR A 144 8.09 -6.77 16.66
CA THR A 144 8.97 -7.30 15.60
C THR A 144 9.58 -6.15 14.77
N ILE A 145 8.79 -5.12 14.44
CA ILE A 145 9.29 -3.94 13.72
C ILE A 145 10.36 -3.23 14.57
N ALA A 146 10.13 -3.04 15.88
CA ALA A 146 11.11 -2.43 16.78
C ALA A 146 12.44 -3.19 16.78
N MET A 147 12.41 -4.52 16.88
CA MET A 147 13.62 -5.36 16.80
C MET A 147 14.39 -5.18 15.48
N LEU A 148 13.68 -5.03 14.36
CA LEU A 148 14.29 -4.79 13.06
C LEU A 148 14.82 -3.35 12.94
N GLN A 149 14.16 -2.37 13.56
CA GLN A 149 14.63 -0.99 13.64
C GLN A 149 15.99 -0.88 14.36
N ASP A 150 16.21 -1.64 15.44
CA ASP A 150 17.47 -1.64 16.20
C ASP A 150 18.68 -2.09 15.36
N THR A 151 18.45 -2.87 14.31
CA THR A 151 19.50 -3.42 13.43
C THR A 151 19.46 -2.84 12.02
N ARG A 152 18.49 -2.00 11.73
CA ARG A 152 18.28 -1.39 10.41
C ARG A 152 19.48 -0.49 10.04
N PRO A 153 20.00 -0.57 8.80
CA PRO A 153 20.95 0.42 8.29
C PRO A 153 20.37 1.84 8.38
N GLU A 154 21.16 2.81 8.86
CA GLU A 154 20.71 4.20 9.04
C GLU A 154 20.19 4.86 7.75
N THR A 155 20.67 4.41 6.59
CA THR A 155 20.27 4.92 5.27
C THR A 155 18.92 4.39 4.79
N LEU A 156 18.34 3.41 5.49
CA LEU A 156 17.09 2.75 5.10
C LEU A 156 15.92 3.33 5.89
N GLU A 157 14.98 4.02 5.24
CA GLU A 157 13.74 4.50 5.85
C GLU A 157 12.77 3.33 6.11
N THR A 158 11.99 3.38 7.19
CA THR A 158 10.87 2.45 7.47
C THR A 158 9.54 3.14 7.25
N GLU A 159 8.67 2.52 6.44
CA GLU A 159 7.35 3.02 6.11
C GLU A 159 6.28 2.01 6.51
N VAL A 160 5.47 2.31 7.53
CA VAL A 160 4.46 1.40 8.09
C VAL A 160 3.09 1.63 7.45
N PHE A 161 2.41 0.54 7.02
CA PHE A 161 1.01 0.58 6.60
C PHE A 161 0.14 0.93 7.80
N ALA A 162 -0.42 2.13 7.82
CA ALA A 162 -1.12 2.68 8.97
C ALA A 162 -2.64 2.77 8.80
N TYR A 163 -3.14 2.81 7.55
CA TYR A 163 -4.58 2.87 7.31
C TYR A 163 -4.98 2.21 5.99
N GLY A 164 -6.07 1.45 6.04
CA GLY A 164 -6.75 0.84 4.89
C GLY A 164 -7.03 -0.65 5.05
N TYR A 165 -7.62 -1.26 4.04
CA TYR A 165 -7.86 -2.71 4.05
C TYR A 165 -6.54 -3.45 3.89
N LEU A 166 -6.23 -4.34 4.86
CA LEU A 166 -4.98 -5.11 4.88
C LEU A 166 -4.88 -6.04 3.66
N PRO A 167 -3.83 -5.95 2.82
CA PRO A 167 -3.59 -6.90 1.74
C PRO A 167 -3.12 -8.24 2.31
N LEU A 168 -4.03 -9.22 2.42
CA LEU A 168 -3.75 -10.50 3.09
C LEU A 168 -3.15 -11.55 2.17
N SER A 169 -3.56 -11.58 0.90
CA SER A 169 -3.00 -12.54 -0.06
C SER A 169 -3.22 -12.12 -1.52
N PHE A 170 -2.38 -12.69 -2.40
CA PHE A 170 -2.52 -12.63 -3.84
C PHE A 170 -2.61 -14.05 -4.42
N SER A 171 -3.43 -14.24 -5.44
CA SER A 171 -3.59 -15.52 -6.10
C SER A 171 -3.54 -15.36 -7.61
N ALA A 172 -2.80 -16.24 -8.28
CA ALA A 172 -2.83 -16.34 -9.74
C ALA A 172 -4.25 -16.60 -10.29
N ARG A 173 -5.16 -17.07 -9.45
CA ARG A 173 -6.58 -17.27 -9.79
C ARG A 173 -7.40 -16.10 -9.21
N CYS A 174 -8.04 -15.35 -10.11
CA CYS A 174 -8.82 -14.17 -9.74
C CYS A 174 -10.04 -14.54 -8.89
N PHE A 175 -10.11 -14.00 -7.67
CA PHE A 175 -11.24 -14.24 -6.77
C PHE A 175 -12.54 -13.63 -7.30
N THR A 176 -12.50 -12.41 -7.89
CA THR A 176 -13.68 -11.77 -8.48
C THR A 176 -14.23 -12.59 -9.64
N ALA A 177 -13.38 -13.03 -10.58
CA ALA A 177 -13.82 -13.87 -11.71
C ALA A 177 -14.43 -15.19 -11.20
N ARG A 178 -13.81 -15.81 -10.20
CA ARG A 178 -14.33 -17.05 -9.60
C ARG A 178 -15.68 -16.86 -8.91
N ALA A 179 -15.87 -15.74 -8.20
CA ALA A 179 -17.15 -15.43 -7.57
C ALA A 179 -18.29 -15.28 -8.61
N ASP A 180 -17.95 -14.86 -9.83
CA ASP A 180 -18.86 -14.73 -10.96
C ASP A 180 -18.91 -15.98 -11.85
N ASN A 181 -18.31 -17.10 -11.45
CA ASN A 181 -18.22 -18.35 -12.21
C ASN A 181 -17.61 -18.21 -13.62
N VAL A 182 -16.66 -17.27 -13.80
CA VAL A 182 -15.94 -17.10 -15.07
C VAL A 182 -14.46 -17.38 -14.88
N GLY A 183 -13.80 -17.81 -15.98
CA GLY A 183 -12.34 -17.95 -16.00
C GLY A 183 -11.65 -16.59 -15.92
N LYS A 184 -10.43 -16.53 -15.35
CA LYS A 184 -9.63 -15.31 -15.30
C LYS A 184 -9.42 -14.66 -16.67
N ASP A 185 -9.31 -15.47 -17.74
CA ASP A 185 -9.10 -14.98 -19.10
C ASP A 185 -10.35 -14.38 -19.73
N ALA A 186 -11.52 -14.78 -19.25
CA ALA A 186 -12.83 -14.27 -19.66
C ALA A 186 -13.44 -13.31 -18.61
N CYS A 187 -12.62 -12.68 -17.77
CA CYS A 187 -13.13 -11.88 -16.63
C CYS A 187 -13.79 -10.56 -17.04
N GLU A 188 -13.55 -10.08 -18.28
CA GLU A 188 -14.10 -8.82 -18.80
C GLU A 188 -13.93 -7.63 -17.83
N LEU A 189 -12.91 -7.71 -16.96
CA LEU A 189 -12.60 -6.70 -15.95
C LEU A 189 -13.77 -6.39 -14.99
N ARG A 190 -14.56 -7.40 -14.62
CA ARG A 190 -15.75 -7.24 -13.76
C ARG A 190 -15.49 -6.54 -12.44
N CYS A 191 -14.25 -6.54 -11.95
CA CYS A 191 -13.84 -5.81 -10.74
C CYS A 191 -14.05 -4.28 -10.84
N ILE A 192 -14.31 -3.72 -12.02
CA ILE A 192 -14.66 -2.30 -12.18
C ILE A 192 -16.02 -1.97 -11.55
N SER A 193 -16.91 -2.95 -11.44
CA SER A 193 -18.23 -2.78 -10.81
C SER A 193 -18.15 -2.74 -9.28
N ASP A 194 -17.00 -3.13 -8.72
CA ASP A 194 -16.74 -3.17 -7.27
C ASP A 194 -15.56 -2.22 -6.94
N PRO A 195 -15.73 -0.89 -7.01
CA PRO A 195 -14.63 0.09 -6.91
C PRO A 195 -14.00 0.18 -5.50
N GLU A 196 -14.59 -0.46 -4.51
CA GLU A 196 -14.06 -0.63 -3.16
C GLU A 196 -13.86 -2.11 -2.80
N GLY A 197 -13.87 -2.99 -3.83
CA GLY A 197 -13.84 -4.44 -3.67
C GLY A 197 -15.19 -5.02 -3.26
N ARG A 198 -15.32 -6.35 -3.34
CA ARG A 198 -16.53 -7.10 -3.02
C ARG A 198 -16.41 -7.73 -1.63
N VAL A 199 -17.24 -7.30 -0.71
CA VAL A 199 -17.24 -7.81 0.67
C VAL A 199 -17.80 -9.23 0.71
N LEU A 200 -17.11 -10.12 1.44
CA LEU A 200 -17.60 -11.44 1.84
C LEU A 200 -18.05 -11.39 3.30
N PHE A 201 -19.18 -11.99 3.54
CA PHE A 201 -19.78 -12.07 4.88
C PHE A 201 -19.73 -13.50 5.41
N THR A 202 -19.65 -13.65 6.74
CA THR A 202 -19.90 -14.93 7.43
C THR A 202 -21.39 -15.27 7.37
N GLN A 203 -21.76 -16.46 7.87
CA GLN A 203 -23.18 -16.82 8.01
C GLN A 203 -23.91 -15.92 9.02
N GLU A 204 -23.19 -15.36 9.98
CA GLU A 204 -23.67 -14.41 10.99
C GLU A 204 -23.74 -12.96 10.47
N GLN A 205 -23.49 -12.76 9.18
CA GLN A 205 -23.49 -11.44 8.52
C GLN A 205 -22.37 -10.48 8.98
N GLU A 206 -21.28 -11.03 9.50
CA GLU A 206 -20.08 -10.25 9.81
C GLU A 206 -19.18 -10.12 8.57
N ARG A 207 -18.54 -8.97 8.40
CA ARG A 207 -17.57 -8.74 7.32
C ARG A 207 -16.32 -9.61 7.55
N LEU A 208 -16.08 -10.57 6.67
CA LEU A 208 -14.94 -11.49 6.77
C LEU A 208 -13.76 -11.03 5.95
N PHE A 209 -13.94 -10.85 4.66
CA PHE A 209 -12.91 -10.44 3.71
C PHE A 209 -13.48 -9.51 2.64
N THR A 210 -12.59 -8.82 1.92
CA THR A 210 -12.90 -8.07 0.71
C THR A 210 -12.13 -8.68 -0.46
N ILE A 211 -12.85 -9.10 -1.51
CA ILE A 211 -12.28 -9.58 -2.76
C ILE A 211 -11.97 -8.37 -3.65
N ASN A 212 -10.74 -8.29 -4.14
CA ASN A 212 -10.31 -7.25 -5.06
C ASN A 212 -9.49 -7.82 -6.22
N GLY A 213 -10.15 -8.37 -7.22
CA GLY A 213 -9.48 -9.04 -8.33
C GLY A 213 -8.75 -10.31 -7.87
N ILE A 214 -7.42 -10.30 -7.99
CA ILE A 214 -6.55 -11.39 -7.52
C ILE A 214 -6.11 -11.21 -6.07
N GLN A 215 -6.46 -10.09 -5.44
CA GLN A 215 -6.12 -9.76 -4.07
C GLN A 215 -7.28 -10.10 -3.14
N LEU A 216 -6.96 -10.64 -1.96
CA LEU A 216 -7.86 -10.78 -0.83
C LEU A 216 -7.41 -9.80 0.26
N GLN A 217 -8.34 -9.02 0.75
CA GLN A 217 -8.11 -8.03 1.80
C GLN A 217 -8.92 -8.36 3.07
N SER A 218 -8.59 -7.68 4.18
CA SER A 218 -9.39 -7.75 5.40
C SER A 218 -10.84 -7.29 5.14
N GLY A 219 -11.79 -7.76 5.95
CA GLY A 219 -13.19 -7.35 5.87
C GLY A 219 -13.45 -5.96 6.43
N ILE A 220 -12.54 -5.47 7.29
CA ILE A 220 -12.57 -4.16 7.93
C ILE A 220 -11.21 -3.47 7.77
N PRO A 221 -11.15 -2.13 7.72
CA PRO A 221 -9.90 -1.42 7.56
C PRO A 221 -9.03 -1.49 8.82
N CYS A 222 -7.73 -1.57 8.63
CA CYS A 222 -6.75 -1.29 9.67
C CYS A 222 -6.72 0.22 9.92
N ASN A 223 -6.57 0.62 11.20
CA ASN A 223 -6.39 2.01 11.59
C ASN A 223 -5.41 2.09 12.77
N LEU A 224 -4.23 2.64 12.51
CA LEU A 224 -3.16 2.84 13.48
C LEU A 224 -2.95 4.35 13.79
N LEU A 225 -4.00 5.17 13.68
CA LEU A 225 -3.91 6.60 13.95
C LEU A 225 -3.42 6.87 15.38
N ASN A 226 -3.96 6.14 16.34
CA ASN A 226 -3.62 6.32 17.77
C ASN A 226 -2.23 5.78 18.13
N GLU A 227 -1.63 4.98 17.26
CA GLU A 227 -0.30 4.39 17.43
C GLU A 227 0.84 5.26 16.87
N THR A 228 0.51 6.40 16.26
CA THR A 228 1.49 7.27 15.60
C THR A 228 2.55 7.84 16.55
N VAL A 229 2.20 8.09 17.82
CA VAL A 229 3.16 8.53 18.84
C VAL A 229 4.18 7.42 19.10
N ALA A 230 3.73 6.21 19.36
CA ALA A 230 4.61 5.05 19.57
C ALA A 230 5.47 4.76 18.33
N MET A 231 4.91 4.91 17.12
CA MET A 231 5.68 4.78 15.87
C MET A 231 6.81 5.81 15.79
N SER A 232 6.54 7.05 16.17
CA SER A 232 7.56 8.13 16.20
C SER A 232 8.68 7.82 17.20
N GLU A 233 8.33 7.34 18.39
CA GLU A 233 9.28 6.93 19.43
C GLU A 233 10.15 5.73 19.00
N MET A 234 9.59 4.84 18.18
CA MET A 234 10.31 3.71 17.58
C MET A 234 11.21 4.11 16.40
N GLY A 235 11.22 5.38 15.98
CA GLY A 235 12.00 5.86 14.85
C GLY A 235 11.44 5.43 13.48
N ILE A 236 10.13 5.18 13.36
CA ILE A 236 9.47 4.98 12.07
C ILE A 236 9.45 6.31 11.31
N ASP A 237 9.83 6.29 10.05
CA ASP A 237 10.04 7.49 9.24
C ASP A 237 8.74 7.94 8.56
N ILE A 238 7.89 6.98 8.13
CA ILE A 238 6.75 7.24 7.25
C ILE A 238 5.55 6.38 7.67
N VAL A 239 4.35 6.97 7.63
CA VAL A 239 3.07 6.24 7.73
C VAL A 239 2.38 6.20 6.38
N ARG A 240 1.94 5.01 5.96
CA ARG A 240 1.25 4.78 4.68
C ARG A 240 -0.26 4.74 4.85
N ILE A 241 -0.95 5.58 4.08
CA ILE A 241 -2.40 5.58 3.94
C ILE A 241 -2.76 4.92 2.61
N SER A 242 -3.53 3.83 2.66
CA SER A 242 -4.03 3.16 1.45
C SER A 242 -5.25 3.91 0.90
N PRO A 243 -5.27 4.29 -0.39
CA PRO A 243 -6.38 5.00 -1.01
C PRO A 243 -7.70 4.22 -0.92
N GLN A 244 -8.77 4.94 -0.57
CA GLN A 244 -10.16 4.50 -0.66
C GLN A 244 -10.92 5.48 -1.56
N LEU A 245 -12.02 5.07 -2.17
CA LEU A 245 -12.79 5.94 -3.07
C LEU A 245 -13.37 7.15 -2.33
N ALA A 246 -13.87 6.90 -1.12
CA ALA A 246 -14.32 7.93 -0.19
C ALA A 246 -13.29 8.13 0.94
N ASP A 247 -13.39 9.23 1.67
CA ASP A 247 -12.76 9.50 2.97
C ASP A 247 -11.21 9.56 3.02
N THR A 248 -10.48 9.26 1.94
CA THR A 248 -9.01 9.30 1.95
C THR A 248 -8.46 10.65 2.43
N GLU A 249 -9.05 11.76 1.98
CA GLU A 249 -8.61 13.10 2.38
C GLU A 249 -8.79 13.35 3.87
N SER A 250 -9.94 12.98 4.44
CA SER A 250 -10.23 13.15 5.87
C SER A 250 -9.28 12.32 6.74
N VAL A 251 -8.98 11.09 6.30
CA VAL A 251 -7.98 10.23 6.93
C VAL A 251 -6.60 10.89 6.94
N ILE A 252 -6.13 11.36 5.78
CA ILE A 252 -4.84 12.03 5.65
C ILE A 252 -4.76 13.24 6.59
N ARG A 253 -5.80 14.08 6.62
CA ARG A 253 -5.86 15.25 7.50
C ARG A 253 -5.83 14.89 8.98
N ALA A 254 -6.46 13.78 9.37
CA ALA A 254 -6.43 13.30 10.75
C ALA A 254 -5.03 12.80 11.13
N PHE A 255 -4.37 12.02 10.28
CA PHE A 255 -2.98 11.61 10.52
C PHE A 255 -2.05 12.84 10.58
N HIS A 256 -2.22 13.80 9.68
CA HIS A 256 -1.44 15.04 9.68
C HIS A 256 -1.63 15.84 10.97
N ALA A 257 -2.86 16.02 11.44
CA ALA A 257 -3.16 16.71 12.70
C ALA A 257 -2.50 15.99 13.90
N MET A 258 -2.65 14.65 13.97
CA MET A 258 -2.06 13.85 15.04
C MET A 258 -0.53 13.97 15.06
N LEU A 259 0.12 13.92 13.90
CA LEU A 259 1.57 14.03 13.78
C LEU A 259 2.09 15.43 14.17
N ASN A 260 1.28 16.46 14.05
CA ASN A 260 1.58 17.82 14.46
C ASN A 260 1.20 18.12 15.93
N GLY A 261 0.69 17.12 16.67
CA GLY A 261 0.24 17.31 18.06
C GLY A 261 -1.07 18.09 18.17
N GLU A 262 -1.85 18.17 17.10
CA GLU A 262 -3.15 18.81 17.07
C GLU A 262 -4.24 17.80 17.49
N ILE A 263 -5.36 18.31 18.03
CA ILE A 263 -6.51 17.45 18.30
C ILE A 263 -7.14 17.07 16.96
N SER A 264 -7.04 15.80 16.59
CA SER A 264 -7.72 15.28 15.41
C SER A 264 -9.22 15.38 15.59
N PRO A 265 -9.98 15.92 14.62
CA PRO A 265 -11.42 15.79 14.63
C PRO A 265 -11.77 14.28 14.64
N PRO A 266 -12.85 13.88 15.36
CA PRO A 266 -13.30 12.51 15.29
C PRO A 266 -13.65 12.20 13.84
N VAL A 267 -12.85 11.37 13.22
CA VAL A 267 -13.18 10.85 11.90
C VAL A 267 -14.01 9.60 12.15
N GLU A 268 -15.29 9.65 11.77
CA GLU A 268 -16.10 8.45 11.68
C GLU A 268 -15.58 7.61 10.51
N TYR A 269 -14.41 6.99 10.72
CA TYR A 269 -13.91 5.95 9.83
C TYR A 269 -14.87 4.81 9.90
N GLY A 270 -15.31 4.31 8.75
CA GLY A 270 -16.23 3.18 8.68
C GLY A 270 -15.92 2.17 9.77
N SER A 271 -16.63 2.29 10.86
CA SER A 271 -16.52 1.38 12.03
C SER A 271 -17.12 0.03 11.63
N PRO A 272 -16.50 -1.07 12.06
CA PRO A 272 -15.35 -1.22 12.93
C PRO A 272 -14.00 -1.16 12.19
N ALA A 273 -12.93 -0.76 12.89
CA ALA A 273 -11.55 -0.83 12.42
C ALA A 273 -10.79 -1.92 13.18
N CYS A 274 -9.63 -2.34 12.65
CA CYS A 274 -8.74 -3.31 13.30
C CYS A 274 -7.32 -2.76 13.46
N ASN A 275 -6.56 -3.32 14.41
CA ASN A 275 -5.14 -3.05 14.64
C ASN A 275 -4.42 -4.29 15.23
N GLY A 276 -5.03 -5.46 15.11
CA GLY A 276 -4.57 -6.68 15.77
C GLY A 276 -3.13 -7.07 15.45
N TYR A 277 -2.71 -6.99 14.19
CA TYR A 277 -1.34 -7.31 13.81
C TYR A 277 -0.31 -6.43 14.52
N TRP A 278 -0.57 -5.14 14.64
CA TRP A 278 0.31 -4.23 15.38
C TRP A 278 0.59 -4.70 16.82
N TYR A 279 -0.43 -5.28 17.47
CA TYR A 279 -0.34 -5.82 18.83
C TYR A 279 0.01 -7.31 18.89
N GLY A 280 0.43 -7.93 17.80
CA GLY A 280 0.76 -9.37 17.74
C GLY A 280 -0.45 -10.28 17.93
N LYS A 281 -1.65 -9.80 17.56
CA LYS A 281 -2.94 -10.50 17.64
C LYS A 281 -3.49 -10.81 16.25
N PRO A 282 -4.56 -11.59 16.10
CA PRO A 282 -5.21 -11.78 14.81
C PRO A 282 -5.55 -10.45 14.13
N GLY A 283 -5.22 -10.31 12.84
CA GLY A 283 -5.18 -9.03 12.13
C GLY A 283 -6.46 -8.20 12.19
N MET A 284 -7.62 -8.86 12.09
CA MET A 284 -8.93 -8.18 12.11
C MET A 284 -9.51 -7.95 13.50
N GLN A 285 -8.75 -8.19 14.57
CA GLN A 285 -9.15 -7.80 15.92
C GLN A 285 -8.82 -6.34 16.18
N PHE A 286 -9.60 -5.73 17.05
CA PHE A 286 -9.28 -4.44 17.65
C PHE A 286 -8.70 -4.63 19.05
N SER A 287 -7.63 -3.92 19.32
CA SER A 287 -7.01 -3.84 20.66
C SER A 287 -6.99 -2.39 21.08
N PRO A 288 -7.54 -2.04 22.25
CA PRO A 288 -7.42 -0.69 22.77
C PRO A 288 -5.95 -0.33 23.01
N VAL A 289 -5.59 0.92 22.82
CA VAL A 289 -4.25 1.43 23.11
C VAL A 289 -3.98 1.26 24.61
N PRO A 290 -2.86 0.67 25.05
CA PRO A 290 -2.55 0.54 26.46
C PRO A 290 -2.47 1.92 27.12
N GLY A 291 -3.29 2.17 28.14
CA GLY A 291 -3.23 3.40 28.95
C GLY A 291 -4.28 4.48 28.65
N HIS A 292 -5.29 4.16 27.82
CA HIS A 292 -6.50 4.99 27.69
C HIS A 292 -7.71 4.30 28.27
#